data_cb93aa4ee85343778a113a4978057070
#
_entry.id   cb93aa4ee85343778a113a4978057070
#
_cell.length_a   1.000
_cell.length_b   1.000
_cell.length_c   1.000
_cell.angle_alpha   90.00
_cell.angle_beta   90.00
_cell.angle_gamma   90.00
#
_symmetry.space_group_name_H-M   'P 1'
#
loop_
_entity.id
_entity.type
_entity.pdbx_description
1 polymer ?
#
loop_
_entity_poly.entity_id
_entity_poly.type
_entity_poly.pdbx_seq_one_letter_code
_entity_poly.pdbx_strand_id
1 'polypeptide(L)'
;MQVYHGSYTEIFEIDLSKSQLNKDFGKGFYVTKYRKHAESWAINIARRFHKEPVITEFTFFERAFEEDRYKVLRFKDYNEDWLDFVVLNRNPAFTTNQHDYDLIEGPIADDKVQNRINDFLDGLVTKKDFLLELTYHEKTHQICFCTVNSLQLLKKMDTKYSSYVVRISEFVIENLITDLEMVDDKVADIFYTSKTFSLLSDKTTELYQKDWQEIFQMLKNELNSEN
;
A
#
# COMPACT_ATOMS: atom_id res chain seq x y z
N MET A 1 6.71 -0.92 3.55
CA MET A 1 6.69 -0.05 2.34
C MET A 1 5.86 1.20 2.56
N GLN A 2 6.08 2.23 1.71
CA GLN A 2 5.20 3.40 1.66
C GLN A 2 3.97 3.11 0.81
N VAL A 3 2.78 3.50 1.29
CA VAL A 3 1.51 3.32 0.58
C VAL A 3 0.66 4.58 0.66
N TYR A 4 -0.24 4.74 -0.29
CA TYR A 4 -0.99 5.97 -0.54
C TYR A 4 -2.48 5.71 -0.58
N HIS A 5 -3.25 6.58 0.06
CA HIS A 5 -4.71 6.62 -0.05
C HIS A 5 -5.14 7.92 -0.74
N GLY A 6 -5.91 7.79 -1.81
CA GLY A 6 -6.49 8.94 -2.53
C GLY A 6 -7.91 9.24 -2.06
N SER A 7 -8.19 10.51 -1.72
CA SER A 7 -9.51 10.98 -1.27
C SER A 7 -9.72 12.45 -1.61
N TYR A 8 -10.77 13.06 -1.10
CA TYR A 8 -11.02 14.52 -1.10
C TYR A 8 -10.82 15.15 0.29
N THR A 9 -10.32 14.37 1.24
CA THR A 9 -9.98 14.83 2.60
C THR A 9 -8.81 14.02 3.13
N GLU A 10 -7.99 14.65 3.94
CA GLU A 10 -6.93 13.95 4.65
C GLU A 10 -7.51 12.96 5.67
N ILE A 11 -6.94 11.77 5.72
CA ILE A 11 -7.35 10.72 6.66
C ILE A 11 -6.50 10.84 7.92
N PHE A 12 -7.09 11.30 9.01
CA PHE A 12 -6.45 11.36 10.33
C PHE A 12 -6.65 10.08 11.13
N GLU A 13 -7.85 9.51 11.03
CA GLU A 13 -8.23 8.26 11.66
C GLU A 13 -8.99 7.40 10.65
N ILE A 14 -8.64 6.12 10.57
CA ILE A 14 -9.28 5.17 9.65
C ILE A 14 -10.52 4.57 10.33
N ASP A 15 -11.68 4.89 9.79
CA ASP A 15 -12.97 4.37 10.24
C ASP A 15 -13.55 3.43 9.19
N LEU A 16 -13.47 2.11 9.43
CA LEU A 16 -14.00 1.10 8.53
C LEU A 16 -15.53 1.14 8.41
N SER A 17 -16.25 1.81 9.32
CA SER A 17 -17.70 1.95 9.20
C SER A 17 -18.11 2.78 7.98
N LYS A 18 -17.25 3.71 7.56
CA LYS A 18 -17.41 4.57 6.37
C LYS A 18 -17.09 3.87 5.05
N SER A 19 -16.49 2.69 5.12
CA SER A 19 -16.18 1.91 3.92
C SER A 19 -17.43 1.31 3.31
N GLN A 20 -17.51 1.35 1.98
CA GLN A 20 -18.62 0.80 1.23
C GLN A 20 -18.38 -0.67 0.89
N LEU A 21 -19.45 -1.45 0.85
CA LEU A 21 -19.48 -2.76 0.22
C LEU A 21 -19.36 -2.63 -1.32
N ASN A 22 -19.29 -3.75 -2.01
CA ASN A 22 -19.28 -3.84 -3.47
C ASN A 22 -18.04 -3.18 -4.11
N LYS A 23 -16.92 -3.26 -3.41
CA LYS A 23 -15.58 -2.97 -3.93
C LYS A 23 -14.89 -4.28 -4.36
N ASP A 24 -13.75 -4.19 -5.04
CA ASP A 24 -12.98 -5.35 -5.54
C ASP A 24 -12.76 -6.43 -4.48
N PHE A 25 -12.38 -6.00 -3.28
CA PHE A 25 -12.09 -6.85 -2.14
C PHE A 25 -13.08 -6.61 -0.98
N GLY A 26 -14.30 -6.16 -1.29
CA GLY A 26 -15.33 -5.89 -0.30
C GLY A 26 -15.07 -4.66 0.55
N LYS A 27 -15.58 -4.67 1.77
CA LYS A 27 -15.49 -3.55 2.72
C LYS A 27 -14.11 -3.50 3.37
N GLY A 28 -13.42 -2.36 3.30
CA GLY A 28 -12.12 -2.16 3.90
C GLY A 28 -11.53 -0.79 3.60
N PHE A 29 -10.35 -0.51 4.12
CA PHE A 29 -9.56 0.67 3.81
C PHE A 29 -8.54 0.33 2.74
N TYR A 30 -8.58 1.04 1.61
CA TYR A 30 -7.79 0.75 0.43
C TYR A 30 -6.62 1.69 0.30
N VAL A 31 -5.44 1.14 0.03
CA VAL A 31 -4.23 1.88 -0.29
C VAL A 31 -3.53 1.26 -1.51
N THR A 32 -2.59 1.97 -2.09
CA THR A 32 -1.75 1.48 -3.19
C THR A 32 -0.29 1.88 -2.97
N LYS A 33 0.65 1.06 -3.44
CA LYS A 33 2.07 1.42 -3.46
C LYS A 33 2.43 2.42 -4.58
N TYR A 34 1.54 2.60 -5.56
CA TYR A 34 1.75 3.52 -6.66
C TYR A 34 1.05 4.86 -6.40
N ARG A 35 1.84 5.88 -6.08
CA ARG A 35 1.33 7.23 -5.81
C ARG A 35 0.40 7.74 -6.92
N LYS A 36 0.77 7.53 -8.20
CA LYS A 36 -0.04 7.92 -9.37
C LYS A 36 -1.45 7.32 -9.36
N HIS A 37 -1.62 6.08 -8.88
CA HIS A 37 -2.95 5.47 -8.78
C HIS A 37 -3.79 6.16 -7.70
N ALA A 38 -3.19 6.47 -6.55
CA ALA A 38 -3.88 7.22 -5.50
C ALA A 38 -4.26 8.64 -5.97
N GLU A 39 -3.38 9.31 -6.72
CA GLU A 39 -3.64 10.63 -7.32
C GLU A 39 -4.82 10.59 -8.30
N SER A 40 -4.81 9.63 -9.24
CA SER A 40 -5.90 9.45 -10.20
C SER A 40 -7.23 9.18 -9.50
N TRP A 41 -7.22 8.34 -8.47
CA TRP A 41 -8.40 8.06 -7.66
C TRP A 41 -8.87 9.28 -6.87
N ALA A 42 -7.95 10.03 -6.23
CA ALA A 42 -8.27 11.24 -5.51
C ALA A 42 -8.94 12.30 -6.41
N ILE A 43 -8.40 12.51 -7.63
CA ILE A 43 -8.98 13.43 -8.61
C ILE A 43 -10.42 12.99 -8.97
N ASN A 44 -10.64 11.71 -9.22
CA ASN A 44 -11.96 11.19 -9.60
C ASN A 44 -12.98 11.35 -8.47
N ILE A 45 -12.59 11.02 -7.23
CA ILE A 45 -13.51 11.12 -6.09
C ILE A 45 -13.76 12.59 -5.71
N ALA A 46 -12.72 13.43 -5.69
CA ALA A 46 -12.83 14.86 -5.37
C ALA A 46 -13.77 15.60 -6.33
N ARG A 47 -13.68 15.27 -7.62
CA ARG A 47 -14.59 15.84 -8.65
C ARG A 47 -16.07 15.56 -8.36
N ARG A 48 -16.40 14.34 -7.86
CA ARG A 48 -17.79 13.96 -7.51
C ARG A 48 -18.35 14.79 -6.35
N PHE A 49 -17.47 15.26 -5.46
CA PHE A 49 -17.84 16.02 -4.27
C PHE A 49 -17.52 17.52 -4.38
N HIS A 50 -17.06 17.99 -5.55
CA HIS A 50 -16.63 19.39 -5.79
C HIS A 50 -15.58 19.85 -4.76
N LYS A 51 -14.57 19.01 -4.51
CA LYS A 51 -13.48 19.22 -3.56
C LYS A 51 -12.11 19.07 -4.23
N GLU A 52 -11.07 19.46 -3.51
CA GLU A 52 -9.68 19.26 -3.94
C GLU A 52 -9.23 17.80 -3.67
N PRO A 53 -8.43 17.21 -4.57
CA PRO A 53 -7.86 15.88 -4.35
C PRO A 53 -6.82 15.92 -3.22
N VAL A 54 -6.88 14.92 -2.35
CA VAL A 54 -5.96 14.78 -1.22
C VAL A 54 -5.36 13.38 -1.21
N ILE A 55 -4.05 13.30 -1.01
CA ILE A 55 -3.32 12.05 -0.80
C ILE A 55 -2.90 11.97 0.65
N THR A 56 -3.30 10.90 1.32
CA THR A 56 -2.79 10.55 2.65
C THR A 56 -1.78 9.43 2.53
N GLU A 57 -0.62 9.62 3.11
CA GLU A 57 0.51 8.69 3.04
C GLU A 57 0.61 7.87 4.32
N PHE A 58 0.92 6.58 4.17
CA PHE A 58 1.09 5.65 5.28
C PHE A 58 2.35 4.81 5.07
N THR A 59 2.97 4.41 6.17
CA THR A 59 3.90 3.29 6.19
C THR A 59 3.12 2.02 6.46
N PHE A 60 3.30 1.01 5.63
CA PHE A 60 2.75 -0.33 5.80
C PHE A 60 3.86 -1.31 6.19
N PHE A 61 3.63 -2.09 7.24
CA PHE A 61 4.57 -3.10 7.74
C PHE A 61 4.35 -4.44 7.02
N GLU A 62 5.08 -4.68 5.94
CA GLU A 62 4.93 -5.84 5.05
C GLU A 62 5.16 -7.20 5.71
N ARG A 63 5.91 -7.25 6.83
CA ARG A 63 6.09 -8.48 7.61
C ARG A 63 4.77 -9.14 7.99
N ALA A 64 3.68 -8.36 8.04
CA ALA A 64 2.34 -8.87 8.25
C ALA A 64 1.88 -9.90 7.23
N PHE A 65 2.43 -9.89 6.01
CA PHE A 65 2.13 -10.91 5.01
C PHE A 65 2.66 -12.30 5.37
N GLU A 66 3.59 -12.37 6.31
CA GLU A 66 4.27 -13.60 6.76
C GLU A 66 3.85 -14.01 8.18
N GLU A 67 3.01 -13.20 8.83
CA GLU A 67 2.58 -13.45 10.20
C GLU A 67 1.25 -14.25 10.22
N ASP A 68 1.27 -15.45 10.81
CA ASP A 68 0.10 -16.35 10.93
C ASP A 68 -1.10 -15.74 11.66
N ARG A 69 -0.90 -14.63 12.38
CA ARG A 69 -1.98 -13.93 13.09
C ARG A 69 -2.95 -13.17 12.20
N TYR A 70 -2.60 -12.96 10.91
CA TYR A 70 -3.46 -12.30 9.94
C TYR A 70 -3.89 -13.28 8.85
N LYS A 71 -5.17 -13.28 8.52
CA LYS A 71 -5.70 -13.99 7.36
C LYS A 71 -5.43 -13.15 6.12
N VAL A 72 -4.43 -13.52 5.34
CA VAL A 72 -3.96 -12.78 4.18
C VAL A 72 -4.32 -13.50 2.88
N LEU A 73 -4.85 -12.76 1.91
CA LEU A 73 -5.04 -13.21 0.53
C LEU A 73 -4.23 -12.33 -0.42
N ARG A 74 -3.46 -12.95 -1.32
CA ARG A 74 -2.62 -12.22 -2.27
C ARG A 74 -2.81 -12.73 -3.70
N PHE A 75 -3.24 -11.84 -4.56
CA PHE A 75 -3.31 -12.06 -6.01
C PHE A 75 -2.10 -11.40 -6.67
N LYS A 76 -1.19 -12.21 -7.22
CA LYS A 76 0.03 -11.70 -7.87
C LYS A 76 -0.26 -10.98 -9.19
N ASP A 77 -1.30 -11.46 -9.90
CA ASP A 77 -1.72 -10.94 -11.20
C ASP A 77 -3.22 -11.18 -11.39
N TYR A 78 -3.77 -10.67 -12.50
CA TYR A 78 -5.10 -11.00 -12.98
C TYR A 78 -5.15 -12.50 -13.33
N ASN A 79 -5.95 -13.26 -12.61
CA ASN A 79 -6.19 -14.67 -12.84
C ASN A 79 -7.65 -15.03 -12.54
N GLU A 80 -8.03 -16.29 -12.73
CA GLU A 80 -9.40 -16.74 -12.50
C GLU A 80 -9.84 -16.53 -11.04
N ASP A 81 -8.99 -16.86 -10.08
CA ASP A 81 -9.29 -16.70 -8.65
C ASP A 81 -9.53 -15.24 -8.29
N TRP A 82 -8.70 -14.32 -8.84
CA TRP A 82 -8.89 -12.89 -8.68
C TRP A 82 -10.23 -12.43 -9.28
N LEU A 83 -10.55 -12.88 -10.51
CA LEU A 83 -11.79 -12.48 -11.17
C LEU A 83 -13.01 -12.97 -10.39
N ASP A 84 -13.02 -14.25 -10.00
CA ASP A 84 -14.14 -14.83 -9.26
C ASP A 84 -14.31 -14.12 -7.90
N PHE A 85 -13.20 -13.76 -7.23
CA PHE A 85 -13.23 -13.01 -5.99
C PHE A 85 -13.77 -11.59 -6.15
N VAL A 86 -13.34 -10.87 -7.19
CA VAL A 86 -13.83 -9.52 -7.47
C VAL A 86 -15.31 -9.53 -7.86
N VAL A 87 -15.73 -10.46 -8.72
CA VAL A 87 -17.14 -10.62 -9.12
C VAL A 87 -18.02 -10.90 -7.90
N LEU A 88 -17.58 -11.79 -7.03
CA LEU A 88 -18.30 -12.11 -5.80
C LEU A 88 -18.48 -10.87 -4.90
N ASN A 89 -17.40 -10.14 -4.63
CA ASN A 89 -17.43 -9.00 -3.72
C ASN A 89 -18.17 -7.78 -4.29
N ARG A 90 -18.15 -7.59 -5.61
CA ARG A 90 -18.87 -6.49 -6.28
C ARG A 90 -20.36 -6.77 -6.48
N ASN A 91 -20.85 -7.96 -6.19
CA ASN A 91 -22.25 -8.32 -6.38
C ASN A 91 -23.13 -7.52 -5.41
N PRO A 92 -24.04 -6.65 -5.93
CA PRO A 92 -24.90 -5.80 -5.08
C PRO A 92 -25.95 -6.55 -4.29
N ALA A 93 -26.19 -7.83 -4.57
CA ALA A 93 -27.09 -8.68 -3.81
C ALA A 93 -26.58 -8.96 -2.39
N PHE A 94 -25.27 -8.83 -2.15
CA PHE A 94 -24.69 -9.07 -0.83
C PHE A 94 -24.64 -7.79 0.00
N THR A 95 -25.09 -7.91 1.25
CA THR A 95 -25.14 -6.82 2.24
C THR A 95 -24.02 -6.93 3.29
N THR A 96 -23.17 -7.94 3.19
CA THR A 96 -22.03 -8.19 4.09
C THR A 96 -20.81 -8.59 3.24
N ASN A 97 -19.61 -8.49 3.82
CA ASN A 97 -18.41 -9.06 3.20
C ASN A 97 -18.59 -10.55 2.96
N GLN A 98 -18.09 -11.03 1.81
CA GLN A 98 -18.16 -12.43 1.39
C GLN A 98 -16.91 -13.22 1.77
N HIS A 99 -16.09 -12.68 2.65
CA HIS A 99 -14.84 -13.27 3.14
C HIS A 99 -14.53 -12.80 4.56
N ASP A 100 -13.58 -13.45 5.21
CA ASP A 100 -13.09 -13.14 6.56
C ASP A 100 -11.58 -12.83 6.60
N TYR A 101 -10.99 -12.43 5.46
CA TYR A 101 -9.60 -12.00 5.41
C TYR A 101 -9.39 -10.67 6.13
N ASP A 102 -8.25 -10.55 6.80
CA ASP A 102 -7.79 -9.31 7.43
C ASP A 102 -7.17 -8.35 6.40
N LEU A 103 -6.44 -8.92 5.45
CA LEU A 103 -5.63 -8.18 4.48
C LEU A 103 -5.72 -8.84 3.11
N ILE A 104 -5.97 -8.04 2.08
CA ILE A 104 -6.02 -8.54 0.69
C ILE A 104 -5.18 -7.64 -0.18
N GLU A 105 -4.25 -8.23 -0.95
CA GLU A 105 -3.42 -7.53 -1.94
C GLU A 105 -3.70 -8.06 -3.34
N GLY A 106 -3.75 -7.17 -4.33
CA GLY A 106 -3.89 -7.59 -5.72
C GLY A 106 -4.08 -6.45 -6.72
N PRO A 107 -4.35 -6.77 -7.99
CA PRO A 107 -4.66 -5.79 -9.02
C PRO A 107 -5.98 -5.05 -8.75
N ILE A 108 -6.11 -3.84 -9.34
CA ILE A 108 -7.35 -3.05 -9.29
C ILE A 108 -8.24 -3.43 -10.48
N ALA A 109 -9.54 -3.62 -10.26
CA ALA A 109 -10.52 -3.61 -11.32
C ALA A 109 -10.98 -2.17 -11.57
N ASP A 110 -10.22 -1.42 -12.38
CA ASP A 110 -10.56 -0.06 -12.77
C ASP A 110 -11.82 0.00 -13.68
N ASP A 111 -12.23 1.20 -14.12
CA ASP A 111 -13.44 1.38 -14.92
C ASP A 111 -13.40 0.59 -16.26
N LYS A 112 -12.21 0.40 -16.86
CA LYS A 112 -12.04 -0.38 -18.09
C LYS A 112 -12.22 -1.87 -17.80
N VAL A 113 -11.59 -2.35 -16.75
CA VAL A 113 -11.73 -3.73 -16.27
C VAL A 113 -13.16 -4.00 -15.83
N GLN A 114 -13.83 -3.03 -15.17
CA GLN A 114 -15.24 -3.17 -14.80
C GLN A 114 -16.17 -3.36 -15.98
N ASN A 115 -15.98 -2.60 -17.06
CA ASN A 115 -16.78 -2.77 -18.27
C ASN A 115 -16.61 -4.19 -18.85
N ARG A 116 -15.39 -4.71 -18.84
CA ARG A 116 -15.11 -6.07 -19.31
C ARG A 116 -15.64 -7.15 -18.35
N ILE A 117 -15.68 -6.89 -17.03
CA ILE A 117 -16.37 -7.76 -16.07
C ILE A 117 -17.87 -7.83 -16.42
N ASN A 118 -18.49 -6.72 -16.75
CA ASN A 118 -19.89 -6.69 -17.16
C ASN A 118 -20.11 -7.48 -18.47
N ASP A 119 -19.25 -7.27 -19.49
CA ASP A 119 -19.30 -8.05 -20.74
C ASP A 119 -19.18 -9.55 -20.47
N PHE A 120 -18.32 -9.95 -19.53
CA PHE A 120 -18.17 -11.35 -19.11
C PHE A 120 -19.44 -11.88 -18.43
N LEU A 121 -20.02 -11.11 -17.51
CA LEU A 121 -21.25 -11.51 -16.81
C LEU A 121 -22.45 -11.59 -17.76
N ASP A 122 -22.48 -10.75 -18.79
CA ASP A 122 -23.49 -10.77 -19.84
C ASP A 122 -23.25 -11.86 -20.90
N GLY A 123 -22.15 -12.62 -20.76
CA GLY A 123 -21.80 -13.71 -21.68
C GLY A 123 -21.28 -13.26 -23.04
N LEU A 124 -20.90 -11.99 -23.19
CA LEU A 124 -20.36 -11.41 -24.42
C LEU A 124 -18.90 -11.78 -24.67
N VAL A 125 -18.15 -12.08 -23.61
CA VAL A 125 -16.77 -12.56 -23.67
C VAL A 125 -16.59 -13.79 -22.80
N THR A 126 -15.68 -14.69 -23.19
CA THR A 126 -15.33 -15.83 -22.34
C THR A 126 -14.38 -15.38 -21.22
N LYS A 127 -14.37 -16.12 -20.09
CA LYS A 127 -13.42 -15.90 -18.99
C LYS A 127 -11.98 -15.90 -19.49
N LYS A 128 -11.65 -16.82 -20.40
CA LYS A 128 -10.31 -16.96 -20.99
C LYS A 128 -9.91 -15.74 -21.81
N ASP A 129 -10.80 -15.25 -22.69
CA ASP A 129 -10.50 -14.10 -23.54
C ASP A 129 -10.39 -12.84 -22.70
N PHE A 130 -11.25 -12.66 -21.70
CA PHE A 130 -11.17 -11.57 -20.75
C PHE A 130 -9.83 -11.54 -20.00
N LEU A 131 -9.41 -12.66 -19.43
CA LEU A 131 -8.13 -12.75 -18.71
C LEU A 131 -6.93 -12.54 -19.65
N LEU A 132 -7.01 -12.99 -20.88
CA LEU A 132 -5.97 -12.75 -21.88
C LEU A 132 -5.83 -11.24 -22.18
N GLU A 133 -6.93 -10.51 -22.32
CA GLU A 133 -6.90 -9.06 -22.52
C GLU A 133 -6.23 -8.35 -21.34
N LEU A 134 -6.49 -8.79 -20.10
CA LEU A 134 -5.89 -8.21 -18.90
C LEU A 134 -4.37 -8.37 -18.82
N THR A 135 -3.78 -9.34 -19.52
CA THR A 135 -2.32 -9.49 -19.57
C THR A 135 -1.61 -8.29 -20.23
N TYR A 136 -2.33 -7.54 -21.07
CA TYR A 136 -1.84 -6.34 -21.74
C TYR A 136 -2.17 -5.04 -21.00
N HIS A 137 -2.88 -5.13 -19.87
CA HIS A 137 -3.16 -3.96 -19.03
C HIS A 137 -1.94 -3.52 -18.24
N GLU A 138 -1.84 -2.22 -17.99
CA GLU A 138 -0.86 -1.68 -17.05
C GLU A 138 -1.03 -2.35 -15.69
N LYS A 139 0.09 -2.72 -15.07
CA LYS A 139 0.06 -3.34 -13.74
C LYS A 139 -0.48 -2.35 -12.73
N THR A 140 -1.62 -2.68 -12.15
CA THR A 140 -2.24 -1.93 -11.07
C THR A 140 -1.95 -2.60 -9.72
N HIS A 141 -2.23 -1.91 -8.63
CA HIS A 141 -1.99 -2.46 -7.31
C HIS A 141 -2.88 -1.81 -6.27
N GLN A 142 -3.43 -2.64 -5.40
CA GLN A 142 -4.14 -2.18 -4.20
C GLN A 142 -3.95 -3.17 -3.05
N ILE A 143 -4.04 -2.64 -1.84
CA ILE A 143 -4.13 -3.42 -0.59
C ILE A 143 -5.38 -2.96 0.14
N CYS A 144 -6.20 -3.91 0.56
CA CYS A 144 -7.39 -3.68 1.36
C CYS A 144 -7.17 -4.16 2.79
N PHE A 145 -7.33 -3.28 3.76
CA PHE A 145 -7.33 -3.57 5.19
C PHE A 145 -8.78 -3.75 5.62
N CYS A 146 -9.19 -5.01 5.86
CA CYS A 146 -10.59 -5.38 6.00
C CYS A 146 -11.06 -5.39 7.47
N THR A 147 -10.14 -5.45 8.43
CA THR A 147 -10.45 -5.53 9.86
C THR A 147 -9.73 -4.44 10.66
N VAL A 148 -10.27 -4.11 11.84
CA VAL A 148 -9.61 -3.17 12.77
C VAL A 148 -8.23 -3.68 13.19
N ASN A 149 -8.07 -5.01 13.30
CA ASN A 149 -6.78 -5.62 13.64
C ASN A 149 -5.72 -5.33 12.55
N SER A 150 -6.08 -5.42 11.28
CA SER A 150 -5.16 -5.13 10.17
C SER A 150 -4.77 -3.65 10.06
N LEU A 151 -5.59 -2.72 10.55
CA LEU A 151 -5.26 -1.29 10.53
C LEU A 151 -4.03 -0.94 11.37
N GLN A 152 -3.67 -1.76 12.37
CA GLN A 152 -2.46 -1.58 13.18
C GLN A 152 -1.18 -1.69 12.36
N LEU A 153 -1.27 -2.27 11.16
CA LEU A 153 -0.17 -2.39 10.19
C LEU A 153 0.08 -1.11 9.40
N LEU A 154 -0.83 -0.13 9.51
CA LEU A 154 -0.70 1.18 8.86
C LEU A 154 -0.32 2.25 9.89
N LYS A 155 0.78 2.94 9.66
CA LYS A 155 1.14 4.15 10.40
C LYS A 155 1.02 5.35 9.46
N LYS A 156 0.12 6.28 9.78
CA LYS A 156 0.00 7.53 9.01
C LYS A 156 1.32 8.29 9.05
N MET A 157 1.77 8.74 7.90
CA MET A 157 2.92 9.61 7.79
C MET A 157 2.48 11.08 7.97
N ASP A 158 3.14 11.78 8.89
CA ASP A 158 3.07 13.24 8.95
C ASP A 158 3.91 13.76 7.78
N THR A 159 3.29 14.42 6.80
CA THR A 159 3.94 14.82 5.54
C THR A 159 5.22 15.63 5.76
N LYS A 160 5.25 16.50 6.78
CA LYS A 160 6.45 17.26 7.14
C LYS A 160 7.53 16.36 7.74
N TYR A 161 7.16 15.53 8.70
CA TYR A 161 8.04 14.55 9.33
C TYR A 161 8.56 13.51 8.32
N SER A 162 7.66 12.96 7.49
CA SER A 162 8.04 11.99 6.45
C SER A 162 9.06 12.54 5.47
N SER A 163 8.91 13.78 5.03
CA SER A 163 9.86 14.35 4.07
C SER A 163 11.27 14.45 4.66
N TYR A 164 11.39 14.71 5.98
CA TYR A 164 12.68 14.68 6.67
C TYR A 164 13.24 13.24 6.76
N VAL A 165 12.40 12.26 7.18
CA VAL A 165 12.83 10.86 7.27
C VAL A 165 13.27 10.33 5.90
N VAL A 166 12.49 10.58 4.84
CA VAL A 166 12.85 10.15 3.47
C VAL A 166 14.17 10.77 3.05
N ARG A 167 14.32 12.08 3.20
CA ARG A 167 15.54 12.78 2.80
C ARG A 167 16.77 12.29 3.57
N ILE A 168 16.66 12.09 4.88
CA ILE A 168 17.75 11.53 5.68
C ILE A 168 18.07 10.12 5.21
N SER A 169 17.05 9.28 4.95
CA SER A 169 17.22 7.90 4.47
C SER A 169 17.97 7.85 3.15
N GLU A 170 17.61 8.70 2.18
CA GLU A 170 18.30 8.81 0.90
C GLU A 170 19.80 9.09 1.09
N PHE A 171 20.15 10.13 1.86
CA PHE A 171 21.55 10.45 2.14
C PHE A 171 22.30 9.35 2.87
N VAL A 172 21.65 8.68 3.86
CA VAL A 172 22.28 7.58 4.60
C VAL A 172 22.55 6.40 3.68
N ILE A 173 21.60 6.00 2.83
CA ILE A 173 21.74 4.90 1.89
C ILE A 173 22.82 5.20 0.86
N GLU A 174 22.84 6.39 0.23
CA GLU A 174 23.87 6.80 -0.74
C GLU A 174 25.28 6.71 -0.15
N ASN A 175 25.45 7.17 1.10
CA ASN A 175 26.76 7.11 1.75
C ASN A 175 27.12 5.68 2.20
N LEU A 176 26.14 4.86 2.57
CA LEU A 176 26.39 3.47 2.95
C LEU A 176 26.78 2.60 1.74
N ILE A 177 26.21 2.86 0.55
CA ILE A 177 26.62 2.24 -0.72
C ILE A 177 28.10 2.51 -0.97
N THR A 178 28.52 3.75 -0.79
CA THR A 178 29.92 4.15 -0.98
C THR A 178 30.86 3.48 0.04
N ASP A 179 30.46 3.41 1.31
CA ASP A 179 31.27 2.83 2.38
C ASP A 179 31.39 1.28 2.30
N LEU A 180 30.32 0.61 1.86
CA LEU A 180 30.27 -0.86 1.81
C LEU A 180 30.66 -1.44 0.44
N GLU A 181 30.78 -0.59 -0.59
CA GLU A 181 31.02 -1.00 -2.00
C GLU A 181 29.99 -2.06 -2.48
N MET A 182 28.74 -1.97 -2.01
CA MET A 182 27.67 -2.94 -2.28
C MET A 182 26.62 -2.36 -3.25
N VAL A 183 25.78 -3.25 -3.80
CA VAL A 183 24.68 -2.88 -4.70
C VAL A 183 23.50 -2.30 -3.91
N ASP A 184 22.84 -1.28 -4.46
CA ASP A 184 21.79 -0.44 -3.88
C ASP A 184 20.71 -1.19 -3.08
N ASP A 185 20.13 -2.24 -3.65
CA ASP A 185 19.00 -2.96 -3.03
C ASP A 185 19.37 -3.61 -1.70
N LYS A 186 20.55 -4.19 -1.59
CA LYS A 186 21.02 -4.83 -0.34
C LYS A 186 21.35 -3.82 0.74
N VAL A 187 21.87 -2.66 0.35
CA VAL A 187 22.20 -1.58 1.28
C VAL A 187 20.96 -0.94 1.85
N ALA A 188 19.93 -0.74 1.01
CA ALA A 188 18.64 -0.26 1.46
C ALA A 188 18.00 -1.21 2.49
N ASP A 189 18.06 -2.52 2.26
CA ASP A 189 17.55 -3.53 3.20
C ASP A 189 18.29 -3.46 4.55
N ILE A 190 19.63 -3.33 4.55
CA ILE A 190 20.42 -3.19 5.78
C ILE A 190 19.93 -1.98 6.57
N PHE A 191 19.78 -0.83 5.93
CA PHE A 191 19.32 0.38 6.61
C PHE A 191 17.89 0.25 7.11
N TYR A 192 16.93 -0.16 6.26
CA TYR A 192 15.52 -0.23 6.61
C TYR A 192 15.19 -1.29 7.67
N THR A 193 16.05 -2.30 7.87
CA THR A 193 15.89 -3.31 8.92
C THR A 193 16.64 -2.96 10.21
N SER A 194 17.46 -1.90 10.21
CA SER A 194 18.27 -1.47 11.35
C SER A 194 17.43 -0.89 12.50
N LYS A 195 17.99 -0.96 13.71
CA LYS A 195 17.46 -0.26 14.87
C LYS A 195 17.53 1.25 14.70
N THR A 196 18.57 1.75 14.01
CA THR A 196 18.74 3.17 13.69
C THR A 196 17.56 3.69 12.85
N PHE A 197 17.11 2.96 11.82
CA PHE A 197 15.94 3.35 11.05
C PHE A 197 14.65 3.25 11.87
N SER A 198 14.51 2.25 12.72
CA SER A 198 13.37 2.13 13.63
C SER A 198 13.26 3.36 14.54
N LEU A 199 14.37 3.85 15.07
CA LEU A 199 14.40 5.07 15.88
C LEU A 199 14.15 6.33 15.06
N LEU A 200 14.73 6.45 13.86
CA LEU A 200 14.48 7.58 12.95
C LEU A 200 13.00 7.65 12.54
N SER A 201 12.35 6.50 12.39
CA SER A 201 10.93 6.38 12.03
C SER A 201 9.98 6.52 13.22
N ASP A 202 10.50 6.76 14.41
CA ASP A 202 9.70 7.09 15.59
C ASP A 202 9.78 8.60 15.84
N LYS A 203 8.66 9.29 15.60
CA LYS A 203 8.55 10.75 15.76
C LYS A 203 8.92 11.22 17.17
N THR A 204 8.70 10.37 18.19
CA THR A 204 8.96 10.72 19.60
C THR A 204 10.45 10.82 19.92
N THR A 205 11.32 10.22 19.11
CA THR A 205 12.78 10.32 19.27
C THR A 205 13.36 11.63 18.79
N GLU A 206 12.60 12.39 18.00
CA GLU A 206 13.02 13.61 17.33
C GLU A 206 14.28 13.49 16.44
N LEU A 207 14.72 12.27 16.11
CA LEU A 207 15.91 12.01 15.29
C LEU A 207 15.78 12.58 13.86
N TYR A 208 14.55 12.75 13.35
CA TYR A 208 14.29 13.38 12.06
C TYR A 208 14.69 14.88 12.01
N GLN A 209 14.99 15.49 13.16
CA GLN A 209 15.50 16.87 13.27
C GLN A 209 17.03 16.94 13.27
N LYS A 210 17.69 15.79 13.32
CA LYS A 210 19.14 15.68 13.28
C LYS A 210 19.68 15.72 11.87
N ASP A 211 20.97 16.06 11.74
CA ASP A 211 21.65 15.95 10.46
C ASP A 211 21.80 14.48 10.06
N TRP A 212 21.73 14.20 8.75
CA TRP A 212 21.87 12.84 8.25
C TRP A 212 23.20 12.18 8.64
N GLN A 213 24.27 12.97 8.82
CA GLN A 213 25.58 12.50 9.28
C GLN A 213 25.51 11.86 10.68
N GLU A 214 24.72 12.44 11.59
CA GLU A 214 24.51 11.87 12.91
C GLU A 214 23.81 10.49 12.82
N ILE A 215 22.78 10.41 11.97
CA ILE A 215 22.03 9.17 11.75
C ILE A 215 22.92 8.11 11.08
N PHE A 216 23.72 8.51 10.11
CA PHE A 216 24.70 7.64 9.45
C PHE A 216 25.74 7.09 10.43
N GLN A 217 26.26 7.93 11.34
CA GLN A 217 27.20 7.48 12.36
C GLN A 217 26.54 6.51 13.37
N MET A 218 25.28 6.73 13.72
CA MET A 218 24.50 5.79 14.56
C MET A 218 24.41 4.43 13.87
N LEU A 219 24.08 4.38 12.60
CA LEU A 219 24.01 3.16 11.82
C LEU A 219 25.38 2.45 11.76
N LYS A 220 26.47 3.17 11.51
CA LYS A 220 27.83 2.60 11.51
C LYS A 220 28.19 1.98 12.85
N ASN A 221 27.85 2.63 13.95
CA ASN A 221 28.09 2.09 15.29
C ASN A 221 27.26 0.82 15.55
N GLU A 222 26.00 0.79 15.08
CA GLU A 222 25.16 -0.41 15.17
C GLU A 222 25.78 -1.58 14.39
N LEU A 223 26.14 -1.39 13.12
CA LEU A 223 26.74 -2.42 12.27
C LEU A 223 28.09 -2.93 12.81
N ASN A 224 28.88 -2.06 13.44
CA ASN A 224 30.16 -2.45 14.05
C ASN A 224 29.98 -3.22 15.38
N SER A 225 28.84 -3.06 16.06
CA SER A 225 28.55 -3.75 17.32
C SER A 225 27.95 -5.16 17.13
N GLU A 226 27.48 -5.46 15.90
CA GLU A 226 26.92 -6.78 15.54
C GLU A 226 27.97 -7.73 14.90
N ASN A 227 29.19 -7.23 14.64
CA ASN A 227 30.36 -8.01 14.21
C ASN A 227 31.30 -8.31 15.37
#